data_0c46af28eeed555518fbc5ff01fdcac7
#
_entry.id   0c46af28eeed555518fbc5ff01fdcac7
#
_cell.length_a   1.000
_cell.length_b   1.000
_cell.length_c   1.000
_cell.angle_alpha   90.00
_cell.angle_beta   90.00
_cell.angle_gamma   90.00
#
_symmetry.space_group_name_H-M   'P 1'
#
loop_
_entity.id
_entity.type
_entity.pdbx_description
1 polymer ?
#
loop_
_entity_poly.entity_id
_entity_poly.type
_entity_poly.pdbx_seq_one_letter_code
_entity_poly.pdbx_strand_id
1 'polypeptide(L)'
;MIAKITNGTRVGDIAAYLHGPGRANEHRFEVAGRTYTGGRVIGGNLGYEGHTEPDQWVKLMRQALNKRPEAKKPVWQCSLRNTAGDRRLTDAEWADAGQSFAESMGFEGHPWVMVRHGDDHVHLVVSRVDFEGQLWSRSHDRRKAQNAASALEDAYGLEKAPRTHQATAKQRTRAQVHEQQRQKAQELEAHRMIPRLKETAEQLRAAHGWDSRQARAARFAYYDAAFDPETARAAKSADTEQAFDPRAPLRQPGTQPQGRPEHLAAHRTRRGPEHGRGLER
;
A
#
# COMPACT_ATOMS: atom_id res chain seq x y z
N MET A 1 -8.99 13.08 10.97
CA MET A 1 -8.88 12.14 9.80
C MET A 1 -8.05 12.78 8.69
N ILE A 2 -7.09 12.05 8.12
CA ILE A 2 -6.18 12.54 7.08
C ILE A 2 -6.57 11.92 5.75
N ALA A 3 -6.84 12.76 4.74
CA ALA A 3 -7.14 12.34 3.38
C ALA A 3 -5.91 12.56 2.48
N LYS A 4 -5.39 11.48 1.85
CA LYS A 4 -4.26 11.53 0.93
C LYS A 4 -4.68 11.02 -0.44
N ILE A 5 -4.53 11.87 -1.46
CA ILE A 5 -5.00 11.58 -2.83
C ILE A 5 -3.83 11.21 -3.72
N THR A 6 -4.02 10.16 -4.51
CA THR A 6 -3.15 9.76 -5.60
C THR A 6 -3.95 9.51 -6.88
N ASN A 7 -3.27 9.48 -8.03
CA ASN A 7 -3.93 9.28 -9.31
C ASN A 7 -3.12 8.27 -10.14
N GLY A 8 -3.80 7.28 -10.67
CA GLY A 8 -3.20 6.20 -11.45
C GLY A 8 -3.80 6.05 -12.84
N THR A 9 -3.18 5.17 -13.60
CA THR A 9 -3.67 4.76 -14.93
C THR A 9 -4.14 3.32 -14.97
N ARG A 10 -3.68 2.48 -14.03
CA ARG A 10 -3.96 1.05 -14.00
C ARG A 10 -4.59 0.64 -12.68
N VAL A 11 -5.86 0.30 -12.72
CA VAL A 11 -6.59 -0.16 -11.54
C VAL A 11 -6.06 -1.48 -10.99
N GLY A 12 -5.57 -2.37 -11.86
CA GLY A 12 -5.03 -3.67 -11.42
C GLY A 12 -3.76 -3.54 -10.57
N ASP A 13 -2.94 -2.54 -10.84
CA ASP A 13 -1.73 -2.29 -10.06
C ASP A 13 -2.08 -1.85 -8.63
N ILE A 14 -3.04 -0.92 -8.50
CA ILE A 14 -3.55 -0.45 -7.21
C ILE A 14 -4.16 -1.62 -6.44
N ALA A 15 -4.98 -2.42 -7.11
CA ALA A 15 -5.63 -3.58 -6.52
C ALA A 15 -4.63 -4.61 -5.99
N ALA A 16 -3.60 -4.92 -6.77
CA ALA A 16 -2.54 -5.83 -6.38
C ALA A 16 -1.76 -5.36 -5.14
N TYR A 17 -1.54 -4.05 -5.02
CA TYR A 17 -0.97 -3.47 -3.80
C TYR A 17 -1.92 -3.63 -2.61
N LEU A 18 -3.15 -3.13 -2.74
CA LEU A 18 -4.09 -3.09 -1.62
C LEU A 18 -4.43 -4.48 -1.07
N HIS A 19 -4.58 -5.48 -1.94
CA HIS A 19 -4.90 -6.86 -1.55
C HIS A 19 -3.66 -7.73 -1.27
N GLY A 20 -2.46 -7.21 -1.56
CA GLY A 20 -1.22 -7.91 -1.22
C GLY A 20 -0.87 -7.82 0.27
N PRO A 21 0.11 -8.61 0.71
CA PRO A 21 0.51 -8.68 2.12
C PRO A 21 1.24 -7.43 2.64
N GLY A 22 1.53 -6.46 1.76
CA GLY A 22 2.45 -5.37 2.08
C GLY A 22 3.92 -5.77 1.97
N ARG A 23 4.83 -4.81 2.19
CA ARG A 23 6.27 -5.00 2.00
C ARG A 23 6.88 -5.91 3.07
N ALA A 24 6.45 -5.71 4.33
CA ALA A 24 6.91 -6.48 5.50
C ALA A 24 5.75 -7.24 6.16
N ASN A 25 4.74 -7.65 5.39
CA ASN A 25 3.47 -8.21 5.87
C ASN A 25 2.70 -7.25 6.80
N GLU A 26 2.86 -5.94 6.58
CA GLU A 26 2.19 -4.88 7.33
C GLU A 26 0.70 -4.73 6.99
N HIS A 27 0.27 -5.24 5.84
CA HIS A 27 -1.16 -5.32 5.50
C HIS A 27 -1.82 -6.42 6.30
N ARG A 28 -1.91 -6.19 7.60
CA ARG A 28 -2.50 -7.13 8.55
C ARG A 28 -3.38 -6.37 9.53
N PHE A 29 -4.60 -6.83 9.69
CA PHE A 29 -5.55 -6.21 10.60
C PHE A 29 -6.52 -7.25 11.17
N GLU A 30 -7.19 -6.90 12.25
CA GLU A 30 -8.11 -7.78 12.95
C GLU A 30 -9.53 -7.20 12.93
N VAL A 31 -10.51 -8.04 12.59
CA VAL A 31 -11.94 -7.72 12.66
C VAL A 31 -12.67 -8.88 13.31
N ALA A 32 -13.40 -8.61 14.39
CA ALA A 32 -14.20 -9.58 15.11
C ALA A 32 -13.43 -10.88 15.47
N GLY A 33 -12.19 -10.74 15.93
CA GLY A 33 -11.34 -11.86 16.34
C GLY A 33 -10.74 -12.65 15.17
N ARG A 34 -10.94 -12.20 13.92
CA ARG A 34 -10.33 -12.80 12.72
C ARG A 34 -9.24 -11.91 12.17
N THR A 35 -8.05 -12.47 11.99
CA THR A 35 -6.92 -11.78 11.36
C THR A 35 -7.00 -11.91 9.84
N TYR A 36 -6.87 -10.79 9.16
CA TYR A 36 -6.75 -10.70 7.70
C TYR A 36 -5.32 -10.35 7.31
N THR A 37 -4.87 -10.92 6.20
CA THR A 37 -3.60 -10.56 5.55
C THR A 37 -3.93 -10.09 4.14
N GLY A 38 -3.49 -8.88 3.79
CA GLY A 38 -3.94 -8.20 2.59
C GLY A 38 -5.26 -7.47 2.78
N GLY A 39 -5.71 -6.77 1.74
CA GLY A 39 -6.89 -5.95 1.82
C GLY A 39 -8.20 -6.72 1.71
N ARG A 40 -9.23 -6.18 2.32
CA ARG A 40 -10.62 -6.63 2.19
C ARG A 40 -11.51 -5.47 1.77
N VAL A 41 -12.39 -5.70 0.80
CA VAL A 41 -13.41 -4.71 0.42
C VAL A 41 -14.42 -4.58 1.56
N ILE A 42 -14.65 -3.36 2.03
CA ILE A 42 -15.58 -3.08 3.14
C ILE A 42 -16.70 -2.12 2.74
N GLY A 43 -16.68 -1.58 1.51
CA GLY A 43 -17.70 -0.69 1.01
C GLY A 43 -17.48 -0.36 -0.46
N GLY A 44 -18.42 0.35 -1.04
CA GLY A 44 -18.41 0.73 -2.45
C GLY A 44 -19.78 0.60 -3.08
N ASN A 45 -19.85 0.80 -4.39
CA ASN A 45 -21.08 0.62 -5.15
C ASN A 45 -21.01 -0.55 -6.15
N LEU A 46 -20.00 -1.41 -6.04
CA LEU A 46 -19.80 -2.56 -6.93
C LEU A 46 -20.26 -3.89 -6.34
N GLY A 47 -20.69 -3.93 -5.07
CA GLY A 47 -21.28 -5.11 -4.42
C GLY A 47 -20.28 -6.21 -4.08
N TYR A 48 -19.05 -5.86 -3.74
CA TYR A 48 -17.99 -6.83 -3.39
C TYR A 48 -17.54 -6.75 -1.92
N GLU A 49 -18.42 -6.30 -1.02
CA GLU A 49 -18.12 -6.23 0.41
C GLU A 49 -17.79 -7.63 0.96
N GLY A 50 -16.72 -7.69 1.75
CA GLY A 50 -16.21 -8.92 2.32
C GLY A 50 -15.18 -9.67 1.46
N HIS A 51 -15.05 -9.33 0.18
CA HIS A 51 -14.09 -9.98 -0.70
C HIS A 51 -12.65 -9.56 -0.41
N THR A 52 -11.76 -10.54 -0.43
CA THR A 52 -10.30 -10.37 -0.27
C THR A 52 -9.56 -10.40 -1.61
N GLU A 53 -10.20 -10.91 -2.67
CA GLU A 53 -9.63 -11.00 -4.01
C GLU A 53 -10.12 -9.85 -4.89
N PRO A 54 -9.20 -9.19 -5.63
CA PRO A 54 -9.54 -7.98 -6.38
C PRO A 54 -10.14 -8.22 -7.77
N ASP A 55 -10.07 -9.42 -8.31
CA ASP A 55 -10.25 -9.67 -9.75
C ASP A 55 -11.58 -9.17 -10.28
N GLN A 56 -12.65 -9.35 -9.53
CA GLN A 56 -13.99 -9.04 -10.00
C GLN A 56 -14.26 -7.54 -10.03
N TRP A 57 -13.97 -6.80 -8.95
CA TRP A 57 -14.17 -5.36 -8.96
C TRP A 57 -13.20 -4.65 -9.92
N VAL A 58 -11.97 -5.18 -10.08
CA VAL A 58 -11.02 -4.70 -11.10
C VAL A 58 -11.57 -4.87 -12.50
N LYS A 59 -12.23 -6.01 -12.77
CA LYS A 59 -12.87 -6.27 -14.07
C LYS A 59 -13.97 -5.24 -14.35
N LEU A 60 -14.84 -4.97 -13.38
CA LEU A 60 -15.92 -3.99 -13.54
C LEU A 60 -15.35 -2.56 -13.73
N MET A 61 -14.36 -2.16 -12.94
CA MET A 61 -13.72 -0.86 -13.16
C MET A 61 -13.06 -0.74 -14.54
N ARG A 62 -12.43 -1.82 -15.03
CA ARG A 62 -11.88 -1.83 -16.41
C ARG A 62 -12.96 -1.68 -17.47
N GLN A 63 -14.15 -2.26 -17.27
CA GLN A 63 -15.27 -2.08 -18.20
C GLN A 63 -15.67 -0.61 -18.30
N ALA A 64 -15.77 0.11 -17.18
CA ALA A 64 -16.04 1.53 -17.18
C ALA A 64 -14.90 2.33 -17.83
N LEU A 65 -13.65 2.05 -17.44
CA LEU A 65 -12.47 2.73 -17.99
C LEU A 65 -12.34 2.58 -19.51
N ASN A 66 -12.74 1.43 -20.06
CA ASN A 66 -12.71 1.15 -21.50
C ASN A 66 -13.73 1.97 -22.28
N LYS A 67 -14.73 2.58 -21.63
CA LYS A 67 -15.68 3.48 -22.27
C LYS A 67 -15.02 4.81 -22.69
N ARG A 68 -13.87 5.15 -22.06
CA ARG A 68 -13.14 6.38 -22.33
C ARG A 68 -11.62 6.18 -22.25
N PRO A 69 -11.04 5.45 -23.22
CA PRO A 69 -9.63 5.03 -23.16
C PRO A 69 -8.64 6.20 -23.25
N GLU A 70 -9.05 7.35 -23.79
CA GLU A 70 -8.24 8.57 -23.88
C GLU A 70 -8.15 9.34 -22.55
N ALA A 71 -8.94 8.97 -21.53
CA ALA A 71 -8.95 9.68 -20.27
C ALA A 71 -7.59 9.63 -19.58
N LYS A 72 -7.03 10.80 -19.27
CA LYS A 72 -5.75 10.91 -18.55
C LYS A 72 -5.94 10.66 -17.06
N LYS A 73 -5.12 9.76 -16.48
CA LYS A 73 -5.19 9.39 -15.05
C LYS A 73 -6.63 9.03 -14.64
N PRO A 74 -7.22 7.99 -15.25
CA PRO A 74 -8.63 7.70 -15.08
C PRO A 74 -8.95 7.00 -13.75
N VAL A 75 -7.95 6.58 -13.00
CA VAL A 75 -8.12 6.01 -11.65
C VAL A 75 -7.72 7.04 -10.61
N TRP A 76 -8.64 7.32 -9.69
CA TRP A 76 -8.43 8.17 -8.53
C TRP A 76 -8.43 7.32 -7.28
N GLN A 77 -7.53 7.61 -6.34
CA GLN A 77 -7.44 6.91 -5.07
C GLN A 77 -7.32 7.92 -3.94
N CYS A 78 -7.96 7.64 -2.82
CA CYS A 78 -7.80 8.37 -1.58
C CYS A 78 -7.63 7.40 -0.42
N SER A 79 -6.57 7.54 0.36
CA SER A 79 -6.53 6.91 1.67
C SER A 79 -7.14 7.85 2.70
N LEU A 80 -8.00 7.31 3.56
CA LEU A 80 -8.53 7.96 4.74
C LEU A 80 -7.92 7.29 5.96
N ARG A 81 -7.23 8.07 6.79
CA ARG A 81 -6.57 7.55 8.00
C ARG A 81 -7.00 8.33 9.23
N ASN A 82 -7.32 7.62 10.30
CA ASN A 82 -7.55 8.20 11.60
C ASN A 82 -6.24 8.73 12.20
N THR A 83 -6.33 9.66 13.15
CA THR A 83 -5.17 10.07 13.94
C THR A 83 -4.82 8.98 14.96
N ALA A 84 -3.61 9.02 15.51
CA ALA A 84 -3.15 8.00 16.47
C ALA A 84 -3.97 7.99 17.78
N GLY A 85 -4.61 9.12 18.13
CA GLY A 85 -5.46 9.25 19.32
C GLY A 85 -6.91 8.83 19.08
N ASP A 86 -7.29 8.61 17.83
CA ASP A 86 -8.68 8.25 17.49
C ASP A 86 -9.02 6.81 17.89
N ARG A 87 -10.28 6.60 18.22
CA ARG A 87 -10.84 5.25 18.30
C ARG A 87 -10.79 4.55 16.94
N ARG A 88 -10.70 3.24 16.96
CA ARG A 88 -10.85 2.44 15.74
C ARG A 88 -12.28 2.47 15.26
N LEU A 89 -12.49 2.74 13.98
CA LEU A 89 -13.79 2.60 13.33
C LEU A 89 -14.02 1.15 12.93
N THR A 90 -15.25 0.70 13.09
CA THR A 90 -15.72 -0.59 12.58
C THR A 90 -15.79 -0.57 11.04
N ASP A 91 -15.88 -1.73 10.40
CA ASP A 91 -16.07 -1.80 8.95
C ASP A 91 -17.36 -1.13 8.48
N ALA A 92 -18.44 -1.25 9.27
CA ALA A 92 -19.71 -0.57 8.98
C ALA A 92 -19.56 0.96 9.04
N GLU A 93 -18.92 1.48 10.09
CA GLU A 93 -18.64 2.92 10.21
C GLU A 93 -17.75 3.44 9.06
N TRP A 94 -16.73 2.64 8.67
CA TRP A 94 -15.91 2.99 7.52
C TRP A 94 -16.71 2.98 6.21
N ALA A 95 -17.60 2.00 6.01
CA ALA A 95 -18.46 1.93 4.82
C ALA A 95 -19.38 3.15 4.73
N ASP A 96 -20.04 3.52 5.83
CA ASP A 96 -20.89 4.72 5.90
C ASP A 96 -20.10 6.01 5.68
N ALA A 97 -18.91 6.09 6.30
CA ALA A 97 -17.99 7.22 6.09
C ALA A 97 -17.55 7.30 4.61
N GLY A 98 -17.30 6.16 3.97
CA GLY A 98 -16.96 6.09 2.56
C GLY A 98 -18.09 6.55 1.64
N GLN A 99 -19.31 6.16 1.94
CA GLN A 99 -20.48 6.60 1.19
C GLN A 99 -20.67 8.13 1.32
N SER A 100 -20.64 8.66 2.54
CA SER A 100 -20.74 10.11 2.80
C SER A 100 -19.59 10.88 2.13
N PHE A 101 -18.39 10.29 2.11
CA PHE A 101 -17.25 10.88 1.43
C PHE A 101 -17.44 10.88 -0.09
N ALA A 102 -17.96 9.79 -0.68
CA ALA A 102 -18.23 9.69 -2.11
C ALA A 102 -19.23 10.76 -2.57
N GLU A 103 -20.31 10.94 -1.82
CA GLU A 103 -21.32 11.98 -2.05
C GLU A 103 -20.73 13.40 -1.96
N SER A 104 -19.96 13.69 -0.90
CA SER A 104 -19.28 14.98 -0.72
C SER A 104 -18.29 15.30 -1.83
N MET A 105 -17.66 14.27 -2.41
CA MET A 105 -16.75 14.40 -3.53
C MET A 105 -17.44 14.43 -4.88
N GLY A 106 -18.68 13.92 -4.97
CA GLY A 106 -19.51 13.85 -6.18
C GLY A 106 -19.08 12.73 -7.12
N PHE A 107 -18.61 11.60 -6.57
CA PHE A 107 -18.31 10.41 -7.37
C PHE A 107 -19.15 9.18 -7.00
N GLU A 108 -20.19 9.34 -6.23
CA GLU A 108 -21.08 8.26 -5.77
C GLU A 108 -21.70 7.45 -6.91
N GLY A 109 -21.93 8.09 -8.07
CA GLY A 109 -22.42 7.45 -9.30
C GLY A 109 -21.33 6.79 -10.14
N HIS A 110 -20.05 6.96 -9.82
CA HIS A 110 -18.94 6.31 -10.52
C HIS A 110 -18.56 4.99 -9.85
N PRO A 111 -18.00 4.01 -10.58
CA PRO A 111 -17.54 2.76 -9.96
C PRO A 111 -16.47 3.04 -8.90
N TRP A 112 -16.71 2.62 -7.66
CA TRP A 112 -15.74 2.77 -6.59
C TRP A 112 -15.83 1.62 -5.59
N VAL A 113 -14.71 1.35 -4.93
CA VAL A 113 -14.60 0.41 -3.81
C VAL A 113 -13.81 1.04 -2.68
N MET A 114 -14.09 0.60 -1.45
CA MET A 114 -13.30 0.89 -0.28
C MET A 114 -12.63 -0.38 0.20
N VAL A 115 -11.31 -0.36 0.30
CA VAL A 115 -10.49 -1.48 0.75
C VAL A 115 -9.83 -1.13 2.08
N ARG A 116 -10.04 -1.96 3.09
CA ARG A 116 -9.32 -1.92 4.36
C ARG A 116 -8.15 -2.89 4.31
N HIS A 117 -6.96 -2.44 4.65
CA HIS A 117 -5.78 -3.29 4.79
C HIS A 117 -4.92 -2.97 6.02
N GLY A 118 -5.50 -2.21 6.94
CA GLY A 118 -4.91 -1.84 8.22
C GLY A 118 -5.98 -1.51 9.25
N ASP A 119 -5.56 -1.31 10.49
CA ASP A 119 -6.47 -1.02 11.60
C ASP A 119 -7.00 0.40 11.59
N ASP A 120 -6.21 1.35 11.10
CA ASP A 120 -6.41 2.78 11.24
C ASP A 120 -6.76 3.50 9.93
N HIS A 121 -6.80 2.78 8.81
CA HIS A 121 -7.02 3.40 7.51
C HIS A 121 -7.67 2.50 6.47
N VAL A 122 -8.23 3.17 5.48
CA VAL A 122 -8.90 2.55 4.33
C VAL A 122 -8.48 3.27 3.05
N HIS A 123 -8.64 2.62 1.93
CA HIS A 123 -8.40 3.19 0.60
C HIS A 123 -9.66 3.15 -0.24
N LEU A 124 -10.08 4.32 -0.74
CA LEU A 124 -11.11 4.42 -1.77
C LEU A 124 -10.42 4.40 -3.14
N VAL A 125 -10.85 3.50 -3.99
CA VAL A 125 -10.39 3.40 -5.40
C VAL A 125 -11.59 3.70 -6.28
N VAL A 126 -11.46 4.69 -7.15
CA VAL A 126 -12.56 5.23 -7.95
C VAL A 126 -12.17 5.20 -9.43
N SER A 127 -13.03 4.65 -10.25
CA SER A 127 -13.00 4.91 -11.70
C SER A 127 -13.57 6.31 -11.95
N ARG A 128 -12.77 7.20 -12.54
CA ARG A 128 -13.26 8.52 -12.93
C ARG A 128 -14.19 8.46 -14.15
N VAL A 129 -14.25 7.34 -14.82
CA VAL A 129 -15.17 7.07 -15.93
C VAL A 129 -16.27 6.15 -15.40
N ASP A 130 -17.53 6.54 -15.57
CA ASP A 130 -18.67 5.70 -15.24
C ASP A 130 -18.98 4.67 -16.34
N PHE A 131 -20.03 3.89 -16.16
CA PHE A 131 -20.40 2.86 -17.14
C PHE A 131 -21.01 3.46 -18.42
N GLU A 132 -21.39 4.71 -18.41
CA GLU A 132 -21.90 5.49 -19.55
C GLU A 132 -20.79 6.25 -20.28
N GLY A 133 -19.54 6.24 -19.75
CA GLY A 133 -18.38 6.95 -20.31
C GLY A 133 -18.28 8.41 -19.86
N GLN A 134 -19.06 8.85 -18.86
CA GLN A 134 -18.94 10.19 -18.30
C GLN A 134 -17.69 10.26 -17.42
N LEU A 135 -17.01 11.41 -17.46
CA LEU A 135 -15.78 11.63 -16.71
C LEU A 135 -16.03 12.50 -15.49
N TRP A 136 -15.87 11.95 -14.29
CA TRP A 136 -15.89 12.75 -13.07
C TRP A 136 -14.73 13.75 -13.03
N SER A 137 -15.07 15.01 -12.73
CA SER A 137 -14.09 16.08 -12.59
C SER A 137 -13.49 16.10 -11.20
N ARG A 138 -12.17 15.91 -11.13
CA ARG A 138 -11.39 16.04 -9.89
C ARG A 138 -10.94 17.47 -9.57
N SER A 139 -11.64 18.46 -10.11
CA SER A 139 -11.32 19.86 -9.83
C SER A 139 -11.42 20.14 -8.33
N HIS A 140 -10.36 20.73 -7.75
CA HIS A 140 -10.26 21.03 -6.32
C HIS A 140 -10.40 19.81 -5.39
N ASP A 141 -10.10 18.60 -5.88
CA ASP A 141 -10.26 17.35 -5.15
C ASP A 141 -9.59 17.38 -3.76
N ARG A 142 -8.38 17.92 -3.62
CA ARG A 142 -7.69 18.02 -2.32
C ARG A 142 -8.47 18.84 -1.30
N ARG A 143 -9.00 20.00 -1.71
CA ARG A 143 -9.79 20.85 -0.80
C ARG A 143 -11.11 20.19 -0.45
N LYS A 144 -11.79 19.61 -1.44
CA LYS A 144 -13.03 18.86 -1.21
C LYS A 144 -12.80 17.70 -0.25
N ALA A 145 -11.76 16.88 -0.47
CA ALA A 145 -11.44 15.75 0.39
C ALA A 145 -11.09 16.17 1.83
N GLN A 146 -10.39 17.29 2.03
CA GLN A 146 -10.16 17.83 3.36
C GLN A 146 -11.43 18.27 4.05
N ASN A 147 -12.33 18.91 3.33
CA ASN A 147 -13.63 19.34 3.88
C ASN A 147 -14.50 18.12 4.23
N ALA A 148 -14.57 17.13 3.33
CA ALA A 148 -15.26 15.88 3.58
C ALA A 148 -14.69 15.14 4.79
N ALA A 149 -13.36 14.99 4.88
CA ALA A 149 -12.70 14.39 6.04
C ALA A 149 -12.99 15.16 7.33
N SER A 150 -13.09 16.51 7.28
CA SER A 150 -13.47 17.32 8.45
C SER A 150 -14.91 17.06 8.91
N ALA A 151 -15.83 16.92 7.97
CA ALA A 151 -17.20 16.58 8.28
C ALA A 151 -17.34 15.18 8.90
N LEU A 152 -16.54 14.22 8.42
CA LEU A 152 -16.47 12.87 9.01
C LEU A 152 -15.90 12.90 10.43
N GLU A 153 -14.85 13.70 10.70
CA GLU A 153 -14.33 13.87 12.06
C GLU A 153 -15.45 14.34 13.02
N ASP A 154 -16.26 15.29 12.60
CA ASP A 154 -17.40 15.77 13.39
C ASP A 154 -18.48 14.71 13.57
N ALA A 155 -18.85 14.02 12.49
CA ALA A 155 -19.90 13.01 12.49
C ALA A 155 -19.56 11.78 13.37
N TYR A 156 -18.28 11.38 13.42
CA TYR A 156 -17.84 10.20 14.17
C TYR A 156 -17.15 10.53 15.50
N GLY A 157 -17.12 11.81 15.90
CA GLY A 157 -16.50 12.26 17.15
C GLY A 157 -15.00 11.99 17.20
N LEU A 158 -14.31 12.19 16.07
CA LEU A 158 -12.88 11.96 15.95
C LEU A 158 -12.09 13.24 16.24
N GLU A 159 -10.80 13.08 16.57
CA GLU A 159 -9.91 14.22 16.72
C GLU A 159 -9.76 14.97 15.40
N LYS A 160 -9.71 16.29 15.50
CA LYS A 160 -9.41 17.13 14.33
C LYS A 160 -7.96 16.94 13.93
N ALA A 161 -7.74 16.34 12.76
CA ALA A 161 -6.39 16.18 12.22
C ALA A 161 -5.73 17.56 12.05
N PRO A 162 -4.43 17.70 12.38
CA PRO A 162 -3.70 18.93 12.16
C PRO A 162 -3.77 19.33 10.68
N ARG A 163 -4.46 20.42 10.38
CA ARG A 163 -4.47 20.99 9.04
C ARG A 163 -3.46 22.11 9.00
N THR A 164 -2.45 21.95 8.13
CA THR A 164 -1.53 23.03 7.85
C THR A 164 -2.35 24.15 7.19
N HIS A 165 -2.85 25.08 8.01
CA HIS A 165 -3.21 26.38 7.47
C HIS A 165 -1.98 26.89 6.74
N GLN A 166 -2.12 27.28 5.48
CA GLN A 166 -1.07 27.99 4.79
C GLN A 166 -0.72 29.20 5.64
N ALA A 167 0.30 29.05 6.48
CA ALA A 167 0.90 30.19 7.13
C ALA A 167 1.28 31.15 6.01
N THR A 168 0.72 32.34 6.06
CA THR A 168 0.98 33.38 5.07
C THR A 168 2.49 33.51 4.91
N ALA A 169 2.97 33.65 3.67
CA ALA A 169 4.38 33.62 3.29
C ALA A 169 5.30 34.56 4.12
N LYS A 170 4.74 35.44 4.94
CA LYS A 170 5.41 36.41 5.83
C LYS A 170 5.97 35.82 7.13
N GLN A 171 5.59 34.59 7.54
CA GLN A 171 5.99 34.02 8.85
C GLN A 171 6.99 32.87 8.80
N ARG A 172 7.51 32.54 7.61
CA ARG A 172 8.49 31.46 7.49
C ARG A 172 9.87 31.94 7.88
N THR A 173 10.38 31.42 8.98
CA THR A 173 11.79 31.64 9.34
C THR A 173 12.71 31.05 8.27
N ARG A 174 13.95 31.57 8.13
CA ARG A 174 14.94 31.08 7.18
C ARG A 174 15.19 29.57 7.32
N ALA A 175 15.09 29.05 8.55
CA ALA A 175 15.19 27.61 8.86
C ALA A 175 14.03 26.80 8.26
N GLN A 176 12.79 27.30 8.34
CA GLN A 176 11.61 26.64 7.77
C GLN A 176 11.65 26.61 6.25
N VAL A 177 12.17 27.66 5.61
CA VAL A 177 12.37 27.71 4.16
C VAL A 177 13.43 26.69 3.73
N HIS A 178 14.54 26.58 4.46
CA HIS A 178 15.58 25.58 4.19
C HIS A 178 15.05 24.15 4.37
N GLU A 179 14.30 23.89 5.42
CA GLU A 179 13.71 22.57 5.66
C GLU A 179 12.73 22.19 4.56
N GLN A 180 11.87 23.11 4.11
CA GLN A 180 10.98 22.87 3.00
C GLN A 180 11.71 22.63 1.67
N GLN A 181 12.82 23.33 1.44
CA GLN A 181 13.64 23.09 0.25
C GLN A 181 14.30 21.71 0.29
N ARG A 182 14.79 21.26 1.47
CA ARG A 182 15.32 19.90 1.64
C ARG A 182 14.26 18.84 1.42
N GLN A 183 13.07 19.00 2.01
CA GLN A 183 11.94 18.09 1.80
C GLN A 183 11.51 18.03 0.32
N LYS A 184 11.46 19.19 -0.33
CA LYS A 184 11.11 19.25 -1.75
C LYS A 184 12.16 18.60 -2.65
N ALA A 185 13.44 18.72 -2.30
CA ALA A 185 14.52 18.05 -3.00
C ALA A 185 14.45 16.53 -2.80
N GLN A 186 14.12 16.06 -1.60
CA GLN A 186 13.91 14.64 -1.31
C GLN A 186 12.68 14.07 -2.04
N GLU A 187 11.58 14.83 -2.11
CA GLU A 187 10.40 14.46 -2.91
C GLU A 187 10.72 14.32 -4.40
N LEU A 188 11.51 15.27 -4.93
CA LEU A 188 11.92 15.23 -6.34
C LEU A 188 12.82 14.02 -6.65
N GLU A 189 13.69 13.66 -5.71
CA GLU A 189 14.53 12.45 -5.83
C GLU A 189 13.71 11.16 -5.73
N ALA A 190 12.73 11.10 -4.83
CA ALA A 190 11.79 9.99 -4.74
C ALA A 190 10.98 9.84 -6.04
N HIS A 191 10.51 10.94 -6.60
CA HIS A 191 9.83 10.96 -7.90
C HIS A 191 10.70 10.46 -9.06
N ARG A 192 12.01 10.70 -9.03
CA ARG A 192 12.95 10.18 -10.06
C ARG A 192 13.18 8.67 -9.92
N MET A 193 13.07 8.13 -8.71
CA MET A 193 13.22 6.68 -8.47
C MET A 193 12.00 5.87 -8.90
N ILE A 194 10.80 6.44 -8.80
CA ILE A 194 9.55 5.76 -9.13
C ILE A 194 9.54 5.14 -10.54
N PRO A 195 9.95 5.85 -11.62
CA PRO A 195 9.99 5.26 -12.95
C PRO A 195 10.94 4.06 -13.06
N ARG A 196 12.11 4.14 -12.39
CA ARG A 196 13.10 3.04 -12.38
C ARG A 196 12.58 1.80 -11.66
N LEU A 197 11.94 1.98 -10.51
CA LEU A 197 11.31 0.88 -9.77
C LEU A 197 10.19 0.23 -10.58
N LYS A 198 9.42 1.04 -11.31
CA LYS A 198 8.37 0.55 -12.21
C LYS A 198 8.95 -0.30 -13.34
N GLU A 199 9.98 0.20 -14.03
CA GLU A 199 10.64 -0.51 -15.11
C GLU A 199 11.22 -1.85 -14.62
N THR A 200 11.88 -1.85 -13.46
CA THR A 200 12.40 -3.06 -12.84
C THR A 200 11.29 -4.06 -12.52
N ALA A 201 10.17 -3.61 -12.00
CA ALA A 201 9.03 -4.46 -11.71
C ALA A 201 8.42 -5.08 -12.98
N GLU A 202 8.36 -4.30 -14.08
CA GLU A 202 7.89 -4.78 -15.38
C GLU A 202 8.86 -5.80 -16.01
N GLN A 203 10.17 -5.56 -15.92
CA GLN A 203 11.19 -6.49 -16.40
C GLN A 203 11.18 -7.82 -15.64
N LEU A 204 11.11 -7.79 -14.32
CA LEU A 204 11.04 -9.00 -13.50
C LEU A 204 9.74 -9.77 -13.70
N ARG A 205 8.64 -9.08 -13.95
CA ARG A 205 7.38 -9.69 -14.35
C ARG A 205 7.50 -10.42 -15.70
N ALA A 206 8.13 -9.78 -16.68
CA ALA A 206 8.32 -10.38 -18.01
C ALA A 206 9.24 -11.60 -17.95
N ALA A 207 10.29 -11.55 -17.12
CA ALA A 207 11.27 -12.62 -17.01
C ALA A 207 10.79 -13.83 -16.17
N HIS A 208 10.02 -13.61 -15.11
CA HIS A 208 9.73 -14.62 -14.08
C HIS A 208 8.23 -14.83 -13.82
N GLY A 209 7.37 -14.16 -14.57
CA GLY A 209 5.93 -14.21 -14.34
C GLY A 209 5.43 -13.34 -13.19
N TRP A 210 4.11 -13.15 -13.15
CA TRP A 210 3.45 -12.19 -12.26
C TRP A 210 3.53 -12.54 -10.78
N ASP A 211 3.54 -13.85 -10.46
CA ASP A 211 3.49 -14.38 -9.10
C ASP A 211 4.86 -14.75 -8.52
N SER A 212 5.94 -14.56 -9.27
CA SER A 212 7.27 -14.82 -8.75
C SER A 212 7.60 -13.92 -7.55
N ARG A 213 8.34 -14.45 -6.59
CA ARG A 213 8.75 -13.69 -5.39
C ARG A 213 9.46 -12.38 -5.75
N GLN A 214 10.30 -12.41 -6.80
CA GLN A 214 11.06 -11.25 -7.27
C GLN A 214 10.15 -10.19 -7.92
N ALA A 215 9.22 -10.59 -8.78
CA ALA A 215 8.28 -9.67 -9.41
C ALA A 215 7.32 -9.05 -8.38
N ARG A 216 6.88 -9.82 -7.38
CA ARG A 216 6.09 -9.30 -6.27
C ARG A 216 6.86 -8.30 -5.43
N ALA A 217 8.11 -8.61 -5.02
CA ALA A 217 8.94 -7.71 -4.23
C ALA A 217 9.22 -6.39 -4.96
N ALA A 218 9.58 -6.44 -6.24
CA ALA A 218 9.83 -5.24 -7.04
C ALA A 218 8.56 -4.39 -7.24
N ARG A 219 7.42 -5.04 -7.41
CA ARG A 219 6.12 -4.37 -7.50
C ARG A 219 5.74 -3.67 -6.20
N PHE A 220 5.95 -4.31 -5.06
CA PHE A 220 5.74 -3.67 -3.76
C PHE A 220 6.65 -2.46 -3.56
N ALA A 221 7.95 -2.59 -3.88
CA ALA A 221 8.88 -1.46 -3.80
C ALA A 221 8.44 -0.27 -4.68
N TYR A 222 7.93 -0.55 -5.89
CA TYR A 222 7.37 0.48 -6.75
C TYR A 222 6.14 1.15 -6.13
N TYR A 223 5.21 0.38 -5.55
CA TYR A 223 3.99 0.93 -4.97
C TYR A 223 4.26 1.72 -3.71
N ASP A 224 5.12 1.23 -2.82
CA ASP A 224 5.55 1.97 -1.66
C ASP A 224 6.13 3.33 -2.05
N ALA A 225 7.04 3.35 -3.04
CA ALA A 225 7.61 4.60 -3.53
C ALA A 225 6.59 5.51 -4.21
N ALA A 226 5.62 4.94 -4.95
CA ALA A 226 4.65 5.71 -5.73
C ALA A 226 3.51 6.27 -4.88
N PHE A 227 3.11 5.57 -3.82
CA PHE A 227 1.93 5.90 -3.02
C PHE A 227 2.26 6.38 -1.60
N ASP A 228 3.46 6.09 -1.09
CA ASP A 228 3.95 6.60 0.19
C ASP A 228 5.34 7.23 0.07
N PRO A 229 5.42 8.54 -0.17
CA PRO A 229 6.70 9.26 -0.25
C PRO A 229 7.54 9.19 1.04
N GLU A 230 6.92 8.98 2.21
CA GLU A 230 7.65 8.84 3.47
C GLU A 230 8.34 7.48 3.55
N THR A 231 7.69 6.43 3.06
CA THR A 231 8.29 5.09 2.97
C THR A 231 9.44 5.05 1.97
N ALA A 232 9.34 5.80 0.87
CA ALA A 232 10.45 5.99 -0.08
C ALA A 232 11.66 6.69 0.55
N ARG A 233 11.43 7.60 1.51
CA ARG A 233 12.49 8.25 2.31
C ARG A 233 13.12 7.28 3.31
N ALA A 234 12.31 6.51 4.02
CA ALA A 234 12.77 5.51 4.99
C ALA A 234 13.59 4.39 4.34
N ALA A 235 13.25 3.98 3.12
CA ALA A 235 14.01 2.99 2.36
C ALA A 235 15.42 3.49 1.95
N LYS A 236 15.62 4.81 1.88
CA LYS A 236 16.93 5.42 1.62
C LYS A 236 17.79 5.52 2.89
N SER A 237 17.19 5.68 4.06
CA SER A 237 17.88 5.85 5.34
C SER A 237 18.17 4.51 6.06
N ALA A 238 17.45 3.46 5.71
CA ALA A 238 17.79 2.13 6.17
C ALA A 238 18.92 1.60 5.28
N ASP A 239 20.09 1.51 5.85
CA ASP A 239 21.25 0.79 5.33
C ASP A 239 20.88 -0.70 5.12
N THR A 240 20.10 -0.95 4.07
CA THR A 240 19.63 -2.27 3.71
C THR A 240 20.56 -2.81 2.63
N GLU A 241 21.82 -3.13 3.02
CA GLU A 241 22.72 -3.96 2.20
C GLU A 241 22.14 -5.33 1.83
N GLN A 242 20.92 -5.64 2.27
CA GLN A 242 20.22 -6.89 1.93
C GLN A 242 18.85 -6.71 1.26
N ALA A 243 18.38 -5.49 1.02
CA ALA A 243 17.14 -5.25 0.30
C ALA A 243 17.44 -4.91 -1.15
N PHE A 244 16.98 -5.76 -2.03
CA PHE A 244 16.85 -5.61 -3.47
C PHE A 244 17.66 -4.41 -4.06
N ASP A 245 18.89 -4.69 -4.47
CA ASP A 245 19.67 -3.80 -5.33
C ASP A 245 19.16 -3.95 -6.78
N PRO A 246 18.53 -2.93 -7.37
CA PRO A 246 18.08 -2.98 -8.75
C PRO A 246 19.24 -3.10 -9.77
N ARG A 247 20.50 -2.99 -9.32
CA ARG A 247 21.72 -3.16 -10.13
C ARG A 247 22.38 -4.51 -9.91
N ALA A 248 21.93 -5.31 -8.92
CA ALA A 248 22.50 -6.63 -8.70
C ALA A 248 22.15 -7.53 -9.90
N PRO A 249 23.15 -8.21 -10.51
CA PRO A 249 22.87 -9.12 -11.61
C PRO A 249 21.95 -10.23 -11.11
N LEU A 250 20.88 -10.48 -11.88
CA LEU A 250 19.93 -11.55 -11.62
C LEU A 250 20.69 -12.87 -11.46
N ARG A 251 20.70 -13.43 -10.26
CA ARG A 251 21.22 -14.80 -10.06
C ARG A 251 20.37 -15.73 -10.91
N GLN A 252 21.01 -16.35 -11.90
CA GLN A 252 20.38 -17.38 -12.71
C GLN A 252 19.92 -18.52 -11.78
N PRO A 253 18.72 -19.07 -11.94
CA PRO A 253 18.30 -20.25 -11.22
C PRO A 253 19.10 -21.44 -11.77
N GLY A 254 20.06 -21.96 -11.01
CA GLY A 254 20.75 -23.18 -11.42
C GLY A 254 22.18 -23.45 -10.93
N THR A 255 22.78 -22.60 -10.12
CA THR A 255 24.08 -22.95 -9.53
C THR A 255 23.93 -23.23 -8.03
N GLN A 256 23.68 -24.48 -7.72
CA GLN A 256 23.98 -24.98 -6.37
C GLN A 256 25.49 -24.86 -6.15
N PRO A 257 25.96 -24.39 -4.98
CA PRO A 257 27.35 -24.49 -4.64
C PRO A 257 27.68 -25.97 -4.36
N GLN A 258 28.37 -26.63 -5.30
CA GLN A 258 29.15 -27.83 -5.01
C GLN A 258 30.34 -27.36 -4.18
N GLY A 259 30.42 -27.84 -2.95
CA GLY A 259 31.54 -27.53 -2.07
C GLY A 259 31.31 -28.10 -0.69
N ARG A 260 31.42 -29.43 -0.56
CA ARG A 260 31.78 -30.05 0.71
C ARG A 260 33.25 -29.70 1.02
N PRO A 261 33.62 -29.31 2.21
CA PRO A 261 34.90 -29.60 2.75
C PRO A 261 34.82 -30.93 3.51
N GLU A 262 35.44 -31.96 2.95
CA GLU A 262 35.98 -33.06 3.71
C GLU A 262 37.11 -32.54 4.61
N HIS A 263 37.32 -33.28 5.67
CA HIS A 263 38.35 -33.24 6.69
C HIS A 263 38.01 -32.54 8.00
N LEU A 264 37.68 -33.41 8.95
CA LEU A 264 38.55 -33.63 10.10
C LEU A 264 38.11 -34.91 10.81
N ALA A 265 38.99 -35.90 10.65
CA ALA A 265 38.94 -37.18 11.33
C ALA A 265 39.51 -37.05 12.75
N ALA A 266 39.00 -37.92 13.62
CA ALA A 266 39.68 -38.55 14.74
C ALA A 266 40.05 -37.68 15.97
N HIS A 267 39.42 -37.94 17.07
CA HIS A 267 40.14 -38.46 18.23
C HIS A 267 39.20 -39.32 19.13
N ARG A 268 39.65 -40.52 19.27
CA ARG A 268 39.44 -41.63 20.17
C ARG A 268 39.58 -41.19 21.64
N THR A 269 38.73 -41.71 22.53
CA THR A 269 39.05 -42.51 23.72
C THR A 269 37.74 -42.83 24.43
N ARG A 270 37.37 -44.09 24.50
CA ARG A 270 37.53 -45.15 25.51
C ARG A 270 36.99 -44.76 26.88
N ARG A 271 35.95 -45.40 27.26
CA ARG A 271 35.69 -46.38 28.35
C ARG A 271 34.25 -46.32 28.80
N GLY A 272 33.59 -47.43 28.62
CA GLY A 272 32.48 -47.85 29.45
C GLY A 272 33.03 -48.50 30.76
N PRO A 273 32.28 -49.30 31.52
CA PRO A 273 30.91 -49.75 31.37
C PRO A 273 30.10 -49.70 32.75
N GLU A 274 28.90 -50.24 32.69
CA GLU A 274 28.22 -51.04 33.75
C GLU A 274 27.17 -50.39 34.68
N HIS A 275 26.12 -51.17 34.70
CA HIS A 275 25.15 -51.48 35.79
C HIS A 275 24.19 -50.37 36.16
N GLY A 276 22.92 -50.61 36.30
CA GLY A 276 22.17 -51.83 36.48
C GLY A 276 20.76 -51.43 36.99
N ARG A 277 19.81 -52.23 36.62
CA ARG A 277 18.59 -52.62 37.36
C ARG A 277 17.76 -51.58 38.04
N GLY A 278 16.50 -51.62 37.73
CA GLY A 278 15.48 -52.13 38.63
C GLY A 278 14.25 -51.21 38.58
N LEU A 279 13.21 -51.75 38.04
CA LEU A 279 11.96 -52.23 38.67
C LEU A 279 11.00 -51.13 39.22
N GLU A 280 9.82 -51.25 38.70
CA GLU A 280 8.51 -51.16 39.38
C GLU A 280 8.08 -49.79 39.93
N ARG A 281 7.02 -49.21 39.53
CA ARG A 281 5.58 -49.57 39.50
C ARG A 281 4.83 -48.57 38.64
#